data_bc99872fc9a9a287d36826d3f464bd39
#
_entry.id   bc99872fc9a9a287d36826d3f464bd39
#
_cell.length_a   1.000
_cell.length_b   1.000
_cell.length_c   1.000
_cell.angle_alpha   90.00
_cell.angle_beta   90.00
_cell.angle_gamma   90.00
#
_symmetry.space_group_name_H-M   'P 1'
#
loop_
_entity.id
_entity.type
_entity.pdbx_description
1 polymer ?
#
loop_
_entity_poly.entity_id
_entity_poly.type
_entity_poly.pdbx_seq_one_letter_code
_entity_poly.pdbx_strand_id
1 'polypeptide(L)'
;MRLNLVVFALESVVCAQLMLFAAFLLSSRRRNAVHYLLAALSAVLAAMIAGNLLIGVAGWHRLEDAVLFLDLVAPALFYLYVRQVRRSNASLHRIDAVHALPAVVGIASWEAGILSTMDYYVIAVWGLYLGAAAFAFARHYQEYAPATLRRFITALLAVLVATMMLRVVMAVQGSAGKAFLEGLPYVLVLAALFAATCQILFTSLRHPGLLTSPASHVKYAQANVSAADLSGRATGPSETR
;
A
#
# COMPACT_ATOMS: atom_id res chain seq x y z
N MET A 1 2.81 7.12 -30.86
CA MET A 1 3.85 6.08 -30.74
C MET A 1 4.88 6.35 -29.64
N ARG A 2 5.48 7.56 -29.50
CA ARG A 2 6.50 7.83 -28.45
C ARG A 2 5.93 7.84 -27.02
N LEU A 3 4.71 8.34 -26.82
CA LEU A 3 4.09 8.44 -25.49
C LEU A 3 3.76 7.05 -24.93
N ASN A 4 3.26 6.12 -25.76
CA ASN A 4 2.97 4.74 -25.37
C ASN A 4 4.23 3.99 -24.93
N LEU A 5 5.39 4.27 -25.53
CA LEU A 5 6.68 3.68 -25.11
C LEU A 5 7.09 4.18 -23.72
N VAL A 6 6.89 5.47 -23.43
CA VAL A 6 7.21 6.06 -22.12
C VAL A 6 6.29 5.47 -21.03
N VAL A 7 4.98 5.34 -21.32
CA VAL A 7 4.02 4.71 -20.40
C VAL A 7 4.44 3.27 -20.12
N PHE A 8 4.69 2.47 -21.16
CA PHE A 8 5.14 1.09 -21.03
C PHE A 8 6.41 0.96 -20.20
N ALA A 9 7.41 1.81 -20.45
CA ALA A 9 8.66 1.80 -19.70
C ALA A 9 8.43 2.14 -18.22
N LEU A 10 7.64 3.18 -17.91
CA LEU A 10 7.31 3.57 -16.55
C LEU A 10 6.54 2.47 -15.80
N GLU A 11 5.52 1.90 -16.42
CA GLU A 11 4.73 0.80 -15.83
C GLU A 11 5.61 -0.41 -15.54
N SER A 12 6.50 -0.79 -16.47
CA SER A 12 7.45 -1.90 -16.28
C SER A 12 8.39 -1.65 -15.11
N VAL A 13 8.93 -0.43 -14.99
CA VAL A 13 9.84 -0.06 -13.89
C VAL A 13 9.11 -0.02 -12.56
N VAL A 14 7.91 0.56 -12.49
CA VAL A 14 7.09 0.60 -11.27
C VAL A 14 6.71 -0.82 -10.84
N CYS A 15 6.31 -1.69 -11.78
CA CYS A 15 6.03 -3.09 -11.51
C CYS A 15 7.24 -3.80 -10.90
N ALA A 16 8.42 -3.67 -11.52
CA ALA A 16 9.65 -4.26 -11.00
C ALA A 16 10.02 -3.75 -9.60
N GLN A 17 9.86 -2.45 -9.35
CA GLN A 17 10.12 -1.86 -8.02
C GLN A 17 9.17 -2.40 -6.95
N LEU A 18 7.87 -2.50 -7.25
CA LEU A 18 6.88 -3.04 -6.31
C LEU A 18 7.16 -4.51 -5.99
N MET A 19 7.57 -5.30 -6.99
CA MET A 19 7.97 -6.70 -6.79
C MET A 19 9.24 -6.82 -5.94
N LEU A 20 10.26 -6.01 -6.22
CA LEU A 20 11.48 -5.96 -5.41
C LEU A 20 11.18 -5.55 -3.97
N PHE A 21 10.30 -4.58 -3.78
CA PHE A 21 9.88 -4.14 -2.45
C PHE A 21 9.12 -5.24 -1.71
N ALA A 22 8.19 -5.93 -2.36
CA ALA A 22 7.49 -7.08 -1.78
C ALA A 22 8.47 -8.19 -1.38
N ALA A 23 9.42 -8.53 -2.25
CA ALA A 23 10.46 -9.51 -1.98
C ALA A 23 11.36 -9.10 -0.79
N PHE A 24 11.76 -7.83 -0.72
CA PHE A 24 12.53 -7.27 0.40
C PHE A 24 11.77 -7.42 1.72
N LEU A 25 10.48 -7.06 1.75
CA LEU A 25 9.65 -7.21 2.95
C LEU A 25 9.53 -8.68 3.39
N LEU A 26 9.37 -9.60 2.44
CA LEU A 26 9.26 -11.03 2.69
C LEU A 26 10.60 -11.68 3.07
N SER A 27 11.74 -11.09 2.70
CA SER A 27 13.08 -11.57 3.10
C SER A 27 13.48 -11.12 4.50
N SER A 28 12.78 -10.15 5.09
CA SER A 28 13.08 -9.65 6.44
C SER A 28 12.99 -10.75 7.50
N ARG A 29 14.01 -10.84 8.38
CA ARG A 29 14.02 -11.82 9.48
C ARG A 29 12.95 -11.55 10.55
N ARG A 30 12.52 -10.30 10.71
CA ARG A 30 11.50 -9.90 11.71
C ARG A 30 10.15 -9.67 11.01
N ARG A 31 9.54 -10.76 10.55
CA ARG A 31 8.24 -10.70 9.87
C ARG A 31 7.12 -10.53 10.89
N ASN A 32 6.24 -9.58 10.62
CA ASN A 32 4.98 -9.39 11.34
C ASN A 32 3.82 -9.17 10.34
N ALA A 33 2.59 -9.09 10.82
CA ALA A 33 1.42 -8.90 9.97
C ALA A 33 1.51 -7.64 9.10
N VAL A 34 2.15 -6.57 9.59
CA VAL A 34 2.35 -5.32 8.85
C VAL A 34 3.22 -5.54 7.61
N HIS A 35 4.33 -6.30 7.74
CA HIS A 35 5.19 -6.65 6.61
C HIS A 35 4.43 -7.49 5.56
N TYR A 36 3.66 -8.48 5.99
CA TYR A 36 2.87 -9.31 5.08
C TYR A 36 1.81 -8.50 4.34
N LEU A 37 1.09 -7.61 5.04
CA LEU A 37 0.08 -6.75 4.42
C LEU A 37 0.68 -5.78 3.40
N LEU A 38 1.81 -5.16 3.74
CA LEU A 38 2.48 -4.23 2.83
C LEU A 38 3.11 -4.96 1.64
N ALA A 39 3.69 -6.16 1.86
CA ALA A 39 4.18 -7.01 0.79
C ALA A 39 3.05 -7.48 -0.13
N ALA A 40 1.91 -7.92 0.44
CA ALA A 40 0.74 -8.30 -0.32
C ALA A 40 0.17 -7.14 -1.14
N LEU A 41 0.04 -5.95 -0.54
CA LEU A 41 -0.39 -4.74 -1.25
C LEU A 41 0.55 -4.43 -2.43
N SER A 42 1.87 -4.45 -2.19
CA SER A 42 2.86 -4.18 -3.24
C SER A 42 2.81 -5.21 -4.36
N ALA A 43 2.66 -6.50 -4.03
CA ALA A 43 2.52 -7.58 -5.00
C ALA A 43 1.22 -7.46 -5.80
N VAL A 44 0.11 -7.11 -5.15
CA VAL A 44 -1.20 -6.88 -5.81
C VAL A 44 -1.10 -5.71 -6.78
N LEU A 45 -0.54 -4.57 -6.38
CA LEU A 45 -0.35 -3.42 -7.26
C LEU A 45 0.57 -3.75 -8.44
N ALA A 46 1.65 -4.50 -8.20
CA ALA A 46 2.54 -4.96 -9.28
C ALA A 46 1.81 -5.89 -10.27
N ALA A 47 1.03 -6.84 -9.74
CA ALA A 47 0.26 -7.78 -10.57
C ALA A 47 -0.84 -7.07 -11.39
N MET A 48 -1.48 -6.03 -10.84
CA MET A 48 -2.42 -5.18 -11.60
C MET A 48 -1.73 -4.46 -12.76
N ILE A 49 -0.58 -3.84 -12.51
CA ILE A 49 0.19 -3.14 -13.55
C ILE A 49 0.65 -4.15 -14.62
N ALA A 50 1.21 -5.29 -14.21
CA ALA A 50 1.63 -6.33 -15.14
C ALA A 50 0.46 -6.90 -15.95
N GLY A 51 -0.69 -7.11 -15.31
CA GLY A 51 -1.92 -7.55 -15.99
C GLY A 51 -2.40 -6.56 -17.05
N ASN A 52 -2.43 -5.27 -16.70
CA ASN A 52 -2.78 -4.21 -17.65
C ASN A 52 -1.81 -4.14 -18.84
N LEU A 53 -0.50 -4.30 -18.57
CA LEU A 53 0.51 -4.37 -19.64
C LEU A 53 0.28 -5.57 -20.57
N LEU A 54 0.00 -6.75 -20.01
CA LEU A 54 -0.24 -7.96 -20.79
C LEU A 54 -1.55 -7.87 -21.60
N ILE A 55 -2.60 -7.27 -21.05
CA ILE A 55 -3.84 -7.00 -21.76
C ILE A 55 -3.59 -6.01 -22.90
N GLY A 56 -2.93 -4.88 -22.61
CA GLY A 56 -2.71 -3.80 -23.57
C GLY A 56 -1.72 -4.14 -24.70
N VAL A 57 -0.67 -4.91 -24.40
CA VAL A 57 0.41 -5.22 -25.37
C VAL A 57 0.22 -6.58 -26.02
N ALA A 58 -0.14 -7.61 -25.24
CA ALA A 58 -0.24 -8.99 -25.72
C ALA A 58 -1.67 -9.42 -26.05
N GLY A 59 -2.68 -8.60 -25.76
CA GLY A 59 -4.09 -8.91 -25.99
C GLY A 59 -4.62 -10.05 -25.12
N TRP A 60 -4.06 -10.24 -23.92
CA TRP A 60 -4.46 -11.31 -23.00
C TRP A 60 -5.72 -10.93 -22.20
N HIS A 61 -6.83 -10.71 -22.89
CA HIS A 61 -8.12 -10.32 -22.27
C HIS A 61 -8.63 -11.28 -21.19
N ARG A 62 -8.14 -12.52 -21.17
CA ARG A 62 -8.48 -13.49 -20.10
C ARG A 62 -7.98 -13.06 -18.71
N LEU A 63 -7.08 -12.07 -18.62
CA LEU A 63 -6.60 -11.53 -17.36
C LEU A 63 -7.48 -10.42 -16.79
N GLU A 64 -8.47 -9.93 -17.53
CA GLU A 64 -9.31 -8.80 -17.12
C GLU A 64 -10.00 -9.06 -15.77
N ASP A 65 -10.61 -10.25 -15.61
CA ASP A 65 -11.28 -10.63 -14.35
C ASP A 65 -10.29 -10.74 -13.19
N ALA A 66 -9.09 -11.28 -13.44
CA ALA A 66 -8.05 -11.39 -12.42
C ALA A 66 -7.54 -10.00 -12.01
N VAL A 67 -7.31 -9.10 -12.96
CA VAL A 67 -6.91 -7.72 -12.68
C VAL A 67 -7.99 -6.99 -11.90
N LEU A 68 -9.25 -7.17 -12.28
CA LEU A 68 -10.40 -6.60 -11.60
C LEU A 68 -10.52 -7.09 -10.14
N PHE A 69 -10.32 -8.40 -9.91
CA PHE A 69 -10.27 -8.94 -8.54
C PHE A 69 -9.17 -8.30 -7.70
N LEU A 70 -7.95 -8.22 -8.23
CA LEU A 70 -6.82 -7.59 -7.56
C LEU A 70 -7.10 -6.12 -7.23
N ASP A 71 -7.77 -5.44 -8.14
CA ASP A 71 -8.19 -4.06 -8.00
C ASP A 71 -9.17 -3.84 -6.83
N LEU A 72 -10.10 -4.75 -6.65
CA LEU A 72 -11.03 -4.71 -5.51
C LEU A 72 -10.36 -5.08 -4.18
N VAL A 73 -9.28 -5.88 -4.20
CA VAL A 73 -8.55 -6.29 -3.00
C VAL A 73 -7.56 -5.22 -2.53
N ALA A 74 -6.95 -4.46 -3.43
CA ALA A 74 -5.90 -3.49 -3.12
C ALA A 74 -6.28 -2.46 -2.04
N PRO A 75 -7.43 -1.76 -2.10
CA PRO A 75 -7.80 -0.77 -1.10
C PRO A 75 -8.12 -1.40 0.26
N ALA A 76 -8.63 -2.62 0.29
CA ALA A 76 -8.86 -3.36 1.53
C ALA A 76 -7.53 -3.72 2.23
N LEU A 77 -6.53 -4.16 1.48
CA LEU A 77 -5.17 -4.42 2.01
C LEU A 77 -4.54 -3.15 2.58
N PHE A 78 -4.71 -2.02 1.90
CA PHE A 78 -4.21 -0.74 2.41
C PHE A 78 -4.90 -0.33 3.72
N TYR A 79 -6.22 -0.44 3.80
CA TYR A 79 -6.95 -0.18 5.04
C TYR A 79 -6.48 -1.09 6.19
N LEU A 80 -6.35 -2.39 5.93
CA LEU A 80 -5.84 -3.34 6.90
C LEU A 80 -4.42 -2.99 7.35
N TYR A 81 -3.55 -2.58 6.42
CA TYR A 81 -2.21 -2.11 6.71
C TYR A 81 -2.23 -0.91 7.66
N VAL A 82 -2.98 0.15 7.33
CA VAL A 82 -3.10 1.35 8.19
C VAL A 82 -3.61 0.99 9.58
N ARG A 83 -4.61 0.11 9.67
CA ARG A 83 -5.17 -0.35 10.94
C ARG A 83 -4.15 -1.15 11.77
N GLN A 84 -3.38 -2.05 11.13
CA GLN A 84 -2.44 -2.92 11.83
C GLN A 84 -1.15 -2.22 12.26
N VAL A 85 -0.69 -1.23 11.52
CA VAL A 85 0.49 -0.42 11.92
C VAL A 85 0.31 0.22 13.30
N ARG A 86 -0.92 0.59 13.66
CA ARG A 86 -1.26 1.18 14.97
C ARG A 86 -1.21 0.15 16.11
N ARG A 87 -1.56 -1.10 15.84
CA ARG A 87 -1.69 -2.13 16.86
C ARG A 87 -0.34 -2.77 17.19
N SER A 88 0.03 -2.75 18.47
CA SER A 88 1.32 -3.27 18.94
C SER A 88 1.49 -4.79 18.79
N ASN A 89 0.37 -5.55 18.82
CA ASN A 89 0.33 -7.01 18.67
C ASN A 89 -0.41 -7.35 17.38
N ALA A 90 0.25 -7.10 16.25
CA ALA A 90 -0.33 -7.23 14.93
C ALA A 90 -0.41 -8.71 14.48
N SER A 91 -1.34 -9.47 15.03
CA SER A 91 -1.82 -10.70 14.41
C SER A 91 -3.04 -10.41 13.54
N LEU A 92 -3.07 -10.96 12.33
CA LEU A 92 -4.27 -10.95 11.50
C LEU A 92 -5.29 -11.91 12.13
N HIS A 93 -6.49 -11.42 12.33
CA HIS A 93 -7.60 -12.24 12.80
C HIS A 93 -8.36 -12.82 11.62
N ARG A 94 -8.98 -13.99 11.80
CA ARG A 94 -9.84 -14.60 10.75
C ARG A 94 -10.95 -13.65 10.25
N ILE A 95 -11.43 -12.78 11.13
CA ILE A 95 -12.43 -11.76 10.77
C ILE A 95 -11.90 -10.74 9.74
N ASP A 96 -10.58 -10.58 9.63
CA ASP A 96 -10.00 -9.69 8.63
C ASP A 96 -10.19 -10.21 7.19
N ALA A 97 -10.47 -11.50 7.02
CA ALA A 97 -10.84 -12.09 5.74
C ALA A 97 -12.17 -11.55 5.19
N VAL A 98 -13.05 -11.01 6.06
CA VAL A 98 -14.29 -10.32 5.63
C VAL A 98 -14.01 -9.16 4.67
N HIS A 99 -12.82 -8.54 4.76
CA HIS A 99 -12.43 -7.48 3.84
C HIS A 99 -12.17 -7.94 2.40
N ALA A 100 -12.09 -9.25 2.13
CA ALA A 100 -12.08 -9.80 0.78
C ALA A 100 -13.51 -9.95 0.21
N LEU A 101 -14.56 -9.89 1.06
CA LEU A 101 -15.94 -10.09 0.65
C LEU A 101 -16.40 -9.14 -0.46
N PRO A 102 -16.08 -7.82 -0.44
CA PRO A 102 -16.45 -6.94 -1.55
C PRO A 102 -15.89 -7.38 -2.90
N ALA A 103 -14.68 -7.94 -2.94
CA ALA A 103 -14.11 -8.47 -4.18
C ALA A 103 -14.88 -9.71 -4.67
N VAL A 104 -15.19 -10.64 -3.77
CA VAL A 104 -15.95 -11.85 -4.12
C VAL A 104 -17.36 -11.48 -4.57
N VAL A 105 -18.06 -10.61 -3.83
CA VAL A 105 -19.42 -10.17 -4.17
C VAL A 105 -19.42 -9.39 -5.49
N GLY A 106 -18.45 -8.52 -5.71
CA GLY A 106 -18.35 -7.75 -6.96
C GLY A 106 -18.21 -8.64 -8.18
N ILE A 107 -17.29 -9.61 -8.15
CA ILE A 107 -17.09 -10.55 -9.25
C ILE A 107 -18.31 -11.45 -9.45
N ALA A 108 -18.84 -12.03 -8.37
CA ALA A 108 -20.04 -12.86 -8.48
C ALA A 108 -21.24 -12.09 -9.05
N SER A 109 -21.41 -10.82 -8.69
CA SER A 109 -22.49 -9.98 -9.23
C SER A 109 -22.26 -9.57 -10.69
N TRP A 110 -20.99 -9.41 -11.09
CA TRP A 110 -20.61 -9.17 -12.47
C TRP A 110 -20.90 -10.40 -13.34
N GLU A 111 -20.40 -11.56 -12.94
CA GLU A 111 -20.64 -12.85 -13.61
C GLU A 111 -22.14 -13.19 -13.71
N ALA A 112 -22.92 -12.85 -12.68
CA ALA A 112 -24.39 -13.03 -12.70
C ALA A 112 -25.12 -11.98 -13.55
N GLY A 113 -24.43 -11.02 -14.18
CA GLY A 113 -25.04 -9.95 -14.97
C GLY A 113 -25.86 -8.94 -14.15
N ILE A 114 -25.74 -8.94 -12.83
CA ILE A 114 -26.46 -8.02 -11.93
C ILE A 114 -25.87 -6.61 -12.02
N LEU A 115 -24.54 -6.50 -12.15
CA LEU A 115 -23.84 -5.23 -12.33
C LEU A 115 -23.71 -4.94 -13.83
N SER A 116 -24.35 -3.88 -14.29
CA SER A 116 -24.24 -3.41 -15.68
C SER A 116 -22.90 -2.72 -15.98
N THR A 117 -22.30 -2.11 -14.97
CA THR A 117 -21.00 -1.44 -15.04
C THR A 117 -20.21 -1.71 -13.77
N MET A 118 -19.05 -2.34 -13.91
CA MET A 118 -18.17 -2.67 -12.79
C MET A 118 -17.42 -1.45 -12.26
N ASP A 119 -17.21 -0.43 -13.11
CA ASP A 119 -16.44 0.76 -12.77
C ASP A 119 -16.99 1.50 -11.53
N TYR A 120 -18.30 1.70 -11.45
CA TYR A 120 -18.92 2.37 -10.31
C TYR A 120 -18.80 1.57 -9.03
N TYR A 121 -18.89 0.24 -9.12
CA TYR A 121 -18.70 -0.64 -7.96
C TYR A 121 -17.26 -0.56 -7.44
N VAL A 122 -16.27 -0.63 -8.34
CA VAL A 122 -14.85 -0.48 -7.99
C VAL A 122 -14.61 0.87 -7.34
N ILE A 123 -15.11 1.97 -7.91
CA ILE A 123 -14.98 3.32 -7.35
C ILE A 123 -15.60 3.39 -5.95
N ALA A 124 -16.79 2.80 -5.74
CA ALA A 124 -17.44 2.78 -4.44
C ALA A 124 -16.62 2.01 -3.38
N VAL A 125 -16.08 0.84 -3.75
CA VAL A 125 -15.22 0.04 -2.87
C VAL A 125 -13.93 0.80 -2.52
N TRP A 126 -13.26 1.41 -3.52
CA TRP A 126 -12.08 2.23 -3.30
C TRP A 126 -12.38 3.42 -2.39
N GLY A 127 -13.46 4.16 -2.67
CA GLY A 127 -13.88 5.31 -1.86
C GLY A 127 -14.15 4.94 -0.40
N LEU A 128 -14.84 3.81 -0.17
CA LEU A 128 -15.14 3.31 1.16
C LEU A 128 -13.86 2.98 1.94
N TYR A 129 -12.97 2.17 1.35
CA TYR A 129 -11.76 1.72 2.05
C TYR A 129 -10.72 2.83 2.21
N LEU A 130 -10.50 3.67 1.19
CA LEU A 130 -9.59 4.81 1.31
C LEU A 130 -10.13 5.86 2.27
N GLY A 131 -11.44 6.11 2.27
CA GLY A 131 -12.09 6.98 3.24
C GLY A 131 -11.95 6.46 4.66
N ALA A 132 -12.19 5.16 4.88
CA ALA A 132 -12.00 4.53 6.18
C ALA A 132 -10.52 4.56 6.64
N ALA A 133 -9.57 4.32 5.72
CA ALA A 133 -8.14 4.40 6.00
C ALA A 133 -7.71 5.83 6.36
N ALA A 134 -8.15 6.82 5.57
CA ALA A 134 -7.87 8.24 5.81
C ALA A 134 -8.46 8.71 7.15
N PHE A 135 -9.71 8.33 7.46
CA PHE A 135 -10.35 8.65 8.73
C PHE A 135 -9.60 8.01 9.91
N ALA A 136 -9.27 6.71 9.82
CA ALA A 136 -8.53 6.00 10.86
C ALA A 136 -7.14 6.62 11.07
N PHE A 137 -6.45 6.99 9.99
CA PHE A 137 -5.15 7.64 10.03
C PHE A 137 -5.23 9.03 10.65
N ALA A 138 -6.17 9.87 10.22
CA ALA A 138 -6.34 11.22 10.74
C ALA A 138 -6.70 11.24 12.24
N ARG A 139 -7.65 10.37 12.64
CA ARG A 139 -8.10 10.27 14.03
C ARG A 139 -6.97 9.87 14.99
N HIS A 140 -6.03 9.06 14.53
CA HIS A 140 -4.95 8.52 15.35
C HIS A 140 -3.57 8.99 14.89
N TYR A 141 -3.51 10.14 14.20
CA TYR A 141 -2.29 10.63 13.55
C TYR A 141 -1.06 10.66 14.45
N GLN A 142 -1.24 11.03 15.71
CA GLN A 142 -0.15 11.12 16.69
C GLN A 142 0.37 9.75 17.15
N GLU A 143 -0.44 8.70 17.05
CA GLU A 143 -0.06 7.34 17.42
C GLU A 143 0.88 6.70 16.39
N TYR A 144 0.93 7.22 15.16
CA TYR A 144 1.85 6.75 14.10
C TYR A 144 3.23 7.41 14.29
N ALA A 145 4.02 6.84 15.19
CA ALA A 145 5.41 7.23 15.37
C ALA A 145 6.35 6.24 14.67
N PRO A 146 7.44 6.66 14.05
CA PRO A 146 8.00 8.01 13.91
C PRO A 146 7.38 8.84 12.76
N ALA A 147 7.78 10.12 12.64
CA ALA A 147 7.29 11.04 11.59
C ALA A 147 7.50 10.52 10.17
N THR A 148 8.54 9.73 9.93
CA THR A 148 8.82 9.06 8.66
C THR A 148 7.73 8.08 8.25
N LEU A 149 7.17 7.32 9.20
CA LEU A 149 6.05 6.41 8.97
C LEU A 149 4.78 7.19 8.57
N ARG A 150 4.52 8.33 9.23
CA ARG A 150 3.39 9.20 8.87
C ARG A 150 3.51 9.72 7.45
N ARG A 151 4.70 10.21 7.06
CA ARG A 151 4.97 10.66 5.68
C ARG A 151 4.78 9.53 4.66
N PHE A 152 5.23 8.34 5.01
CA PHE A 152 5.06 7.15 4.19
C PHE A 152 3.58 6.81 3.96
N ILE A 153 2.77 6.72 5.03
CA ILE A 153 1.33 6.43 4.92
C ILE A 153 0.63 7.54 4.13
N THR A 154 0.98 8.81 4.38
CA THR A 154 0.43 9.95 3.65
C THR A 154 0.75 9.87 2.16
N ALA A 155 2.00 9.58 1.79
CA ALA A 155 2.41 9.45 0.39
C ALA A 155 1.67 8.29 -0.31
N LEU A 156 1.58 7.14 0.35
CA LEU A 156 0.88 5.98 -0.19
C LEU A 156 -0.63 6.24 -0.35
N LEU A 157 -1.26 6.88 0.65
CA LEU A 157 -2.66 7.30 0.58
C LEU A 157 -2.88 8.29 -0.57
N ALA A 158 -2.01 9.28 -0.73
CA ALA A 158 -2.11 10.27 -1.80
C ALA A 158 -2.04 9.61 -3.19
N VAL A 159 -1.13 8.66 -3.38
CA VAL A 159 -1.01 7.89 -4.63
C VAL A 159 -2.27 7.07 -4.90
N LEU A 160 -2.79 6.35 -3.90
CA LEU A 160 -4.01 5.55 -4.07
C LEU A 160 -5.24 6.42 -4.35
N VAL A 161 -5.35 7.59 -3.70
CA VAL A 161 -6.41 8.56 -3.98
C VAL A 161 -6.27 9.11 -5.40
N ALA A 162 -5.07 9.45 -5.86
CA ALA A 162 -4.83 9.90 -7.22
C ALA A 162 -5.23 8.82 -8.25
N THR A 163 -4.90 7.55 -7.99
CA THR A 163 -5.32 6.41 -8.81
C THR A 163 -6.85 6.28 -8.85
N MET A 164 -7.53 6.43 -7.70
CA MET A 164 -8.98 6.42 -7.64
C MET A 164 -9.60 7.58 -8.44
N MET A 165 -9.05 8.80 -8.31
CA MET A 165 -9.54 9.97 -9.06
C MET A 165 -9.38 9.77 -10.57
N LEU A 166 -8.27 9.16 -11.00
CA LEU A 166 -8.07 8.81 -12.40
C LEU A 166 -9.18 7.86 -12.91
N ARG A 167 -9.56 6.86 -12.10
CA ARG A 167 -10.67 5.94 -12.43
C ARG A 167 -12.01 6.66 -12.53
N VAL A 168 -12.30 7.58 -11.60
CA VAL A 168 -13.53 8.40 -11.65
C VAL A 168 -13.58 9.17 -12.97
N VAL A 169 -12.48 9.81 -13.36
CA VAL A 169 -12.40 10.53 -14.62
C VAL A 169 -12.67 9.60 -15.81
N MET A 170 -12.09 8.40 -15.80
CA MET A 170 -12.32 7.41 -16.85
C MET A 170 -13.77 6.95 -16.92
N ALA A 171 -14.38 6.64 -15.79
CA ALA A 171 -15.76 6.18 -15.72
C ALA A 171 -16.74 7.26 -16.20
N VAL A 172 -16.46 8.54 -15.90
CA VAL A 172 -17.32 9.68 -16.31
C VAL A 172 -17.13 10.03 -17.79
N GLN A 173 -15.90 9.98 -18.29
CA GLN A 173 -15.59 10.42 -19.66
C GLN A 173 -15.75 9.32 -20.73
N GLY A 174 -15.92 8.05 -20.33
CA GLY A 174 -16.10 6.94 -21.25
C GLY A 174 -14.98 6.84 -22.30
N SER A 175 -15.34 6.89 -23.60
CA SER A 175 -14.36 6.81 -24.70
C SER A 175 -13.35 7.97 -24.73
N ALA A 176 -13.72 9.16 -24.27
CA ALA A 176 -12.81 10.30 -24.13
C ALA A 176 -11.80 10.08 -22.97
N GLY A 177 -12.16 9.28 -21.95
CA GLY A 177 -11.27 8.89 -20.87
C GLY A 177 -10.11 8.01 -21.33
N LYS A 178 -10.29 7.20 -22.38
CA LYS A 178 -9.20 6.42 -22.99
C LYS A 178 -8.12 7.35 -23.56
N ALA A 179 -8.51 8.40 -24.26
CA ALA A 179 -7.57 9.41 -24.78
C ALA A 179 -6.84 10.15 -23.66
N PHE A 180 -7.47 10.35 -22.50
CA PHE A 180 -6.86 10.93 -21.33
C PHE A 180 -5.79 10.02 -20.71
N LEU A 181 -6.01 8.70 -20.68
CA LEU A 181 -5.00 7.72 -20.21
C LEU A 181 -3.77 7.64 -21.12
N GLU A 182 -3.96 7.89 -22.42
CA GLU A 182 -2.85 7.96 -23.36
C GLU A 182 -2.11 9.30 -23.28
N GLY A 183 -2.57 10.22 -22.41
CA GLY A 183 -2.10 11.59 -22.28
C GLY A 183 -1.12 11.84 -21.14
N LEU A 184 -0.64 13.10 -21.09
CA LEU A 184 0.27 13.60 -20.06
C LEU A 184 -0.19 13.37 -18.61
N PRO A 185 -1.50 13.49 -18.25
CA PRO A 185 -1.95 13.26 -16.89
C PRO A 185 -1.67 11.86 -16.34
N TYR A 186 -1.85 10.84 -17.17
CA TYR A 186 -1.53 9.47 -16.79
C TYR A 186 -0.03 9.27 -16.54
N VAL A 187 0.81 9.82 -17.42
CA VAL A 187 2.28 9.80 -17.25
C VAL A 187 2.68 10.48 -15.94
N LEU A 188 2.05 11.59 -15.57
CA LEU A 188 2.33 12.27 -14.30
C LEU A 188 1.93 11.44 -13.08
N VAL A 189 0.80 10.74 -13.12
CA VAL A 189 0.39 9.81 -12.05
C VAL A 189 1.37 8.65 -11.92
N LEU A 190 1.79 8.05 -13.04
CA LEU A 190 2.81 6.99 -13.04
C LEU A 190 4.16 7.50 -12.51
N ALA A 191 4.59 8.70 -12.92
CA ALA A 191 5.83 9.30 -12.42
C ALA A 191 5.75 9.59 -10.91
N ALA A 192 4.60 10.05 -10.41
CA ALA A 192 4.36 10.24 -8.98
C ALA A 192 4.38 8.91 -8.22
N LEU A 193 3.77 7.86 -8.77
CA LEU A 193 3.82 6.51 -8.22
C LEU A 193 5.26 5.98 -8.19
N PHE A 194 6.01 6.17 -9.26
CA PHE A 194 7.43 5.84 -9.33
C PHE A 194 8.24 6.55 -8.24
N ALA A 195 8.09 7.86 -8.12
CA ALA A 195 8.79 8.65 -7.10
C ALA A 195 8.42 8.21 -5.68
N ALA A 196 7.13 7.95 -5.43
CA ALA A 196 6.65 7.45 -4.15
C ALA A 196 7.23 6.07 -3.81
N THR A 197 7.23 5.12 -4.76
CA THR A 197 7.79 3.79 -4.56
C THR A 197 9.31 3.82 -4.36
N CYS A 198 10.04 4.69 -5.07
CA CYS A 198 11.47 4.95 -4.82
C CYS A 198 11.71 5.47 -3.41
N GLN A 199 10.95 6.48 -2.97
CA GLN A 199 11.07 7.05 -1.64
C GLN A 199 10.78 6.02 -0.55
N ILE A 200 9.76 5.19 -0.76
CA ILE A 200 9.38 4.08 0.12
C ILE A 200 10.51 3.08 0.25
N LEU A 201 11.03 2.59 -0.88
CA LEU A 201 12.12 1.63 -0.92
C LEU A 201 13.37 2.17 -0.22
N PHE A 202 13.78 3.40 -0.57
CA PHE A 202 14.94 4.04 0.01
C PHE A 202 14.82 4.27 1.53
N THR A 203 13.63 4.71 1.98
CA THR A 203 13.37 4.91 3.41
C THR A 203 13.38 3.58 4.16
N SER A 204 12.83 2.52 3.57
CA SER A 204 12.81 1.18 4.15
C SER A 204 14.19 0.55 4.25
N LEU A 205 15.05 0.79 3.27
CA LEU A 205 16.46 0.34 3.28
C LEU A 205 17.28 1.07 4.33
N ARG A 206 17.09 2.38 4.47
CA ARG A 206 17.79 3.20 5.49
C ARG A 206 17.31 2.92 6.93
N HIS A 207 16.04 2.60 7.10
CA HIS A 207 15.41 2.44 8.40
C HIS A 207 14.59 1.14 8.44
N PRO A 208 15.24 -0.04 8.43
CA PRO A 208 14.53 -1.32 8.43
C PRO A 208 13.62 -1.51 9.66
N GLY A 209 13.87 -0.75 10.74
CA GLY A 209 13.01 -0.72 11.94
C GLY A 209 11.72 0.07 11.78
N LEU A 210 11.58 0.92 10.75
CA LEU A 210 10.38 1.77 10.52
C LEU A 210 9.11 0.97 10.26
N LEU A 211 9.25 -0.20 9.65
CA LEU A 211 8.15 -1.09 9.32
C LEU A 211 7.80 -2.04 10.47
N THR A 212 8.58 -2.04 11.55
CA THR A 212 8.25 -2.76 12.78
C THR A 212 7.28 -1.94 13.63
N SER A 213 6.37 -2.62 14.33
CA SER A 213 5.35 -1.97 15.16
C SER A 213 5.96 -0.91 16.11
N PRO A 214 5.32 0.27 16.29
CA PRO A 214 5.75 1.31 17.21
C PRO A 214 6.02 0.84 18.64
N ALA A 215 5.32 -0.21 19.10
CA ALA A 215 5.54 -0.80 20.42
C ALA A 215 6.92 -1.44 20.61
N SER A 216 7.59 -1.85 19.54
CA SER A 216 8.98 -2.32 19.64
C SER A 216 9.94 -1.16 19.95
N HIS A 217 9.66 0.04 19.42
CA HIS A 217 10.49 1.23 19.70
C HIS A 217 10.33 1.71 21.14
N VAL A 218 9.11 1.66 21.71
CA VAL A 218 8.87 2.04 23.12
C VAL A 218 9.58 1.05 24.05
N LYS A 219 9.52 -0.26 23.79
CA LYS A 219 10.25 -1.26 24.58
C LYS A 219 11.78 -1.09 24.49
N TYR A 220 12.32 -0.77 23.32
CA TYR A 220 13.75 -0.49 23.16
C TYR A 220 14.17 0.78 23.86
N ALA A 221 13.37 1.84 23.79
CA ALA A 221 13.65 3.08 24.52
C ALA A 221 13.61 2.87 26.03
N GLN A 222 12.62 2.15 26.56
CA GLN A 222 12.52 1.79 27.97
C GLN A 222 13.65 0.86 28.43
N ALA A 223 14.03 -0.13 27.62
CA ALA A 223 15.15 -1.01 27.94
C ALA A 223 16.48 -0.27 28.00
N ASN A 224 16.70 0.70 27.10
CA ASN A 224 17.91 1.52 27.11
C ASN A 224 17.94 2.48 28.30
N VAL A 225 16.80 3.05 28.70
CA VAL A 225 16.70 3.90 29.91
C VAL A 225 16.98 3.07 31.16
N SER A 226 16.39 1.87 31.29
CA SER A 226 16.67 0.96 32.41
C SER A 226 18.13 0.52 32.46
N ALA A 227 18.76 0.24 31.32
CA ALA A 227 20.18 -0.11 31.26
C ALA A 227 21.10 1.05 31.66
N ALA A 228 20.75 2.28 31.26
CA ALA A 228 21.49 3.49 31.66
C ALA A 228 21.36 3.78 33.18
N ASP A 229 20.17 3.59 33.75
CA ASP A 229 19.94 3.73 35.21
C ASP A 229 20.70 2.68 36.01
N LEU A 230 20.80 1.44 35.52
CA LEU A 230 21.60 0.38 36.19
C LEU A 230 23.10 0.66 36.11
N SER A 231 23.59 1.20 35.00
CA SER A 231 25.01 1.57 34.86
C SER A 231 25.39 2.77 35.72
N GLY A 232 24.49 3.74 35.89
CA GLY A 232 24.69 4.90 36.73
C GLY A 232 24.73 4.58 38.25
N ARG A 233 24.00 3.51 38.66
CA ARG A 233 24.05 3.05 40.07
C ARG A 233 25.29 2.22 40.41
N ALA A 234 25.95 1.63 39.43
CA ALA A 234 27.17 0.81 39.66
C ALA A 234 28.44 1.64 39.85
N THR A 235 28.38 2.95 39.57
CA THR A 235 29.54 3.89 39.72
C THR A 235 29.42 4.83 40.89
N GLY A 236 28.58 4.53 41.89
CA GLY A 236 28.53 5.27 43.14
C GLY A 236 29.89 5.22 43.87
N PRO A 237 30.42 6.36 44.43
CA PRO A 237 31.71 6.38 45.09
C PRO A 237 31.71 5.43 46.29
N SER A 238 32.65 4.50 46.31
CA SER A 238 32.97 3.74 47.51
C SER A 238 33.53 4.73 48.52
N GLU A 239 32.71 5.14 49.50
CA GLU A 239 33.20 5.85 50.70
C GLU A 239 34.15 4.93 51.45
N THR A 240 35.42 5.17 51.30
CA THR A 240 36.48 4.64 52.18
C THR A 240 36.41 5.35 53.55
N ARG A 241 36.09 4.56 54.56
CA ARG A 241 36.41 4.89 55.96
C ARG A 241 37.82 4.48 56.28
#